data_cd534d89c5cece46cb2d8c8e824240d9
#
_entry.id   cd534d89c5cece46cb2d8c8e824240d9
#
_cell.length_a   1.000
_cell.length_b   1.000
_cell.length_c   1.000
_cell.angle_alpha   90.00
_cell.angle_beta   90.00
_cell.angle_gamma   90.00
#
_symmetry.space_group_name_H-M   'P 1'
#
loop_
_entity.id
_entity.type
_entity.pdbx_description
1 polymer ?
#
loop_
_entity_poly.entity_id
_entity_poly.type
_entity_poly.pdbx_seq_one_letter_code
_entity_poly.pdbx_strand_id
1 'polypeptide(L)'
;FQAGNAVAKDLLESYAQAEFFTELPDIQEEIQVVTYVAGTGDISTDLLSPGNQAHSRSDRELHGKCFISPEAQQEIETLKRLHPDKSVMLIAEKGTMGVGSSRMSGINNAALWAGKQASQYVPFVNFAPIVAGTNGISPIFLTTVDVTGGIGLDLQNWVKKKDTEGNTILDDEGESILEQTYSVDTGNVLTINTKTKKLY
;
A
#
# COMPACT_ATOMS: atom_id res chain seq x y z
N PHE A 1 -36.60 9.06 -0.20
CA PHE A 1 -37.19 9.04 -1.54
C PHE A 1 -38.54 9.76 -1.57
N GLN A 2 -39.48 9.39 -0.78
CA GLN A 2 -40.82 10.02 -0.75
C GLN A 2 -40.82 11.47 -0.20
N ALA A 3 -39.73 11.89 0.44
CA ALA A 3 -39.57 13.23 0.99
C ALA A 3 -39.09 14.28 -0.05
N GLY A 4 -38.93 13.92 -1.31
CA GLY A 4 -38.68 14.86 -2.42
C GLY A 4 -37.30 15.55 -2.42
N ASN A 5 -36.27 14.90 -1.83
CA ASN A 5 -34.91 15.42 -1.95
C ASN A 5 -34.35 15.09 -3.35
N ALA A 6 -34.35 16.08 -4.24
CA ALA A 6 -33.89 15.94 -5.62
C ALA A 6 -32.41 15.51 -5.68
N VAL A 7 -31.55 16.07 -4.85
CA VAL A 7 -30.11 15.72 -4.82
C VAL A 7 -29.90 14.25 -4.47
N ALA A 8 -30.66 13.73 -3.47
CA ALA A 8 -30.57 12.32 -3.11
C ALA A 8 -31.08 11.40 -4.22
N LYS A 9 -32.08 11.84 -4.97
CA LYS A 9 -32.61 11.10 -6.13
C LYS A 9 -31.56 11.03 -7.23
N ASP A 10 -31.00 12.16 -7.63
CA ASP A 10 -30.01 12.27 -8.70
C ASP A 10 -28.75 11.43 -8.37
N LEU A 11 -28.27 11.51 -7.11
CA LEU A 11 -27.14 10.68 -6.67
C LEU A 11 -27.42 9.19 -6.72
N LEU A 12 -28.64 8.76 -6.39
CA LEU A 12 -29.00 7.34 -6.42
C LEU A 12 -29.26 6.86 -7.84
N GLU A 13 -29.78 7.69 -8.72
CA GLU A 13 -29.93 7.39 -10.15
C GLU A 13 -28.55 7.26 -10.80
N SER A 14 -27.65 8.20 -10.56
CA SER A 14 -26.25 8.14 -11.01
C SER A 14 -25.53 6.89 -10.48
N TYR A 15 -25.73 6.55 -9.20
CA TYR A 15 -25.21 5.33 -8.63
C TYR A 15 -25.77 4.07 -9.30
N ALA A 16 -27.09 4.01 -9.50
CA ALA A 16 -27.74 2.86 -10.13
C ALA A 16 -27.31 2.65 -11.59
N GLN A 17 -26.97 3.74 -12.27
CA GLN A 17 -26.47 3.73 -13.65
C GLN A 17 -24.94 3.59 -13.74
N ALA A 18 -24.25 3.57 -12.61
CA ALA A 18 -22.79 3.53 -12.50
C ALA A 18 -22.07 4.71 -13.22
N GLU A 19 -22.74 5.84 -13.39
CA GLU A 19 -22.22 7.00 -14.12
C GLU A 19 -20.94 7.55 -13.48
N PHE A 20 -20.83 7.50 -12.13
CA PHE A 20 -19.63 7.95 -11.44
C PHE A 20 -18.38 7.11 -11.74
N PHE A 21 -18.52 5.92 -12.34
CA PHE A 21 -17.38 5.13 -12.82
C PHE A 21 -16.91 5.55 -14.22
N THR A 22 -17.72 6.29 -14.98
CA THR A 22 -17.37 6.73 -16.32
C THR A 22 -16.61 8.05 -16.35
N GLU A 23 -16.68 8.82 -15.27
CA GLU A 23 -16.03 10.12 -15.12
C GLU A 23 -14.77 10.07 -14.23
N LEU A 24 -14.27 8.87 -13.93
CA LEU A 24 -13.03 8.74 -13.17
C LEU A 24 -11.85 9.28 -14.00
N PRO A 25 -11.05 10.19 -13.45
CA PRO A 25 -9.86 10.65 -14.14
C PRO A 25 -8.86 9.50 -14.29
N ASP A 26 -8.05 9.58 -15.33
CA ASP A 26 -6.94 8.66 -15.52
C ASP A 26 -5.97 8.71 -14.34
N ILE A 27 -5.42 7.55 -13.99
CA ILE A 27 -4.33 7.49 -13.01
C ILE A 27 -3.17 8.32 -13.54
N GLN A 28 -2.60 9.16 -12.69
CA GLN A 28 -1.41 9.93 -13.04
C GLN A 28 -0.32 8.99 -13.56
N GLU A 29 0.34 9.39 -14.64
CA GLU A 29 1.41 8.60 -15.24
C GLU A 29 2.59 8.44 -14.28
N GLU A 30 2.91 9.49 -13.53
CA GLU A 30 3.97 9.48 -12.54
C GLU A 30 3.43 9.86 -11.15
N ILE A 31 3.73 9.01 -10.17
CA ILE A 31 3.38 9.23 -8.77
C ILE A 31 4.68 9.31 -7.98
N GLN A 32 4.95 10.45 -7.36
CA GLN A 32 6.08 10.58 -6.45
C GLN A 32 5.73 10.04 -5.08
N VAL A 33 6.64 9.24 -4.53
CA VAL A 33 6.51 8.62 -3.22
C VAL A 33 7.73 8.89 -2.37
N VAL A 34 7.53 8.92 -1.06
CA VAL A 34 8.60 8.79 -0.07
C VAL A 34 8.41 7.46 0.65
N THR A 35 9.48 6.71 0.83
CA THR A 35 9.42 5.35 1.37
C THR A 35 9.40 5.33 2.89
N TYR A 36 8.66 4.38 3.46
CA TYR A 36 8.73 3.97 4.85
C TYR A 36 8.90 2.45 4.93
N VAL A 37 10.04 2.00 5.43
CA VAL A 37 10.29 0.57 5.64
C VAL A 37 9.58 0.12 6.90
N ALA A 38 8.47 -0.58 6.74
CA ALA A 38 7.63 -1.07 7.85
C ALA A 38 8.29 -2.21 8.64
N GLY A 39 9.28 -2.87 8.04
CA GLY A 39 10.10 -3.91 8.66
C GLY A 39 10.90 -4.68 7.64
N THR A 40 11.87 -5.47 8.14
CA THR A 40 12.68 -6.40 7.37
C THR A 40 12.09 -7.81 7.51
N GLY A 41 11.84 -8.48 6.39
CA GLY A 41 11.12 -9.75 6.32
C GLY A 41 9.63 -9.56 6.05
N ASP A 42 8.87 -10.64 6.24
CA ASP A 42 7.44 -10.65 5.96
C ASP A 42 6.67 -9.72 6.91
N ILE A 43 5.86 -8.84 6.34
CA ILE A 43 4.95 -7.99 7.09
C ILE A 43 3.57 -8.63 7.14
N SER A 44 3.18 -9.10 8.32
CA SER A 44 1.88 -9.72 8.51
C SER A 44 0.76 -8.68 8.64
N THR A 45 -0.46 -9.09 8.29
CA THR A 45 -1.65 -8.27 8.54
C THR A 45 -1.93 -8.09 10.03
N ASP A 46 -1.35 -8.90 10.92
CA ASP A 46 -1.41 -8.71 12.37
C ASP A 46 -0.56 -7.51 12.83
N LEU A 47 0.54 -7.20 12.16
CA LEU A 47 1.31 -5.99 12.43
C LEU A 47 0.52 -4.73 12.06
N LEU A 48 -0.22 -4.80 10.95
CA LEU A 48 -1.03 -3.66 10.46
C LEU A 48 -2.35 -3.51 11.24
N SER A 49 -2.91 -4.61 11.75
CA SER A 49 -4.20 -4.67 12.45
C SER A 49 -4.24 -5.87 13.39
N PRO A 50 -3.74 -5.74 14.63
CA PRO A 50 -3.63 -6.84 15.57
C PRO A 50 -4.97 -7.53 15.87
N GLY A 51 -4.95 -8.86 15.91
CA GLY A 51 -6.16 -9.67 16.15
C GLY A 51 -6.77 -9.43 17.53
N ASN A 52 -5.95 -9.19 18.55
CA ASN A 52 -6.40 -8.88 19.91
C ASN A 52 -7.10 -7.52 20.04
N GLN A 53 -6.98 -6.64 19.02
CA GLN A 53 -7.64 -5.35 18.93
C GLN A 53 -8.88 -5.37 18.01
N ALA A 54 -9.41 -6.57 17.71
CA ALA A 54 -10.55 -6.72 16.79
C ALA A 54 -11.81 -5.95 17.24
N HIS A 55 -11.99 -5.76 18.55
CA HIS A 55 -13.13 -5.05 19.14
C HIS A 55 -13.17 -3.55 18.74
N SER A 56 -12.04 -2.95 18.38
CA SER A 56 -11.97 -1.53 17.97
C SER A 56 -12.18 -1.29 16.47
N ARG A 57 -12.30 -2.36 15.64
CA ARG A 57 -12.34 -2.25 14.18
C ARG A 57 -13.52 -1.46 13.61
N SER A 58 -14.62 -1.36 14.36
CA SER A 58 -15.77 -0.53 13.97
C SER A 58 -15.50 0.97 14.04
N ASP A 59 -14.51 1.37 14.83
CA ASP A 59 -14.03 2.75 14.94
C ASP A 59 -12.63 2.84 14.30
N ARG A 60 -12.57 3.42 13.09
CA ARG A 60 -11.33 3.49 12.31
C ARG A 60 -10.23 4.31 12.98
N GLU A 61 -10.58 5.39 13.66
CA GLU A 61 -9.60 6.26 14.34
C GLU A 61 -9.03 5.56 15.58
N LEU A 62 -9.90 4.90 16.34
CA LEU A 62 -9.49 4.13 17.50
C LEU A 62 -8.62 2.94 17.08
N HIS A 63 -9.06 2.18 16.06
CA HIS A 63 -8.32 1.02 15.57
C HIS A 63 -7.00 1.42 14.88
N GLY A 64 -6.95 2.59 14.24
CA GLY A 64 -5.74 3.14 13.64
C GLY A 64 -4.60 3.31 14.62
N LYS A 65 -4.87 3.53 15.92
CA LYS A 65 -3.85 3.61 16.97
C LYS A 65 -3.06 2.32 17.18
N CYS A 66 -3.57 1.19 16.66
CA CYS A 66 -2.90 -0.11 16.74
C CYS A 66 -1.96 -0.39 15.56
N PHE A 67 -1.82 0.55 14.60
CA PHE A 67 -1.02 0.38 13.40
C PHE A 67 0.47 0.38 13.72
N ILE A 68 1.13 -0.73 13.43
CA ILE A 68 2.58 -0.99 13.62
C ILE A 68 3.03 -0.63 15.05
N SER A 69 3.42 0.63 15.29
CA SER A 69 3.80 1.15 16.61
C SER A 69 3.61 2.68 16.65
N PRO A 70 3.58 3.28 17.84
CA PRO A 70 3.53 4.75 17.97
C PRO A 70 4.73 5.46 17.32
N GLU A 71 5.92 4.86 17.36
CA GLU A 71 7.13 5.39 16.74
C GLU A 71 7.00 5.39 15.22
N ALA A 72 6.51 4.29 14.64
CA ALA A 72 6.23 4.18 13.20
C ALA A 72 5.21 5.24 12.74
N GLN A 73 4.16 5.43 13.50
CA GLN A 73 3.13 6.45 13.24
C GLN A 73 3.73 7.85 13.20
N GLN A 74 4.57 8.19 14.20
CA GLN A 74 5.24 9.49 14.29
C GLN A 74 6.24 9.71 13.15
N GLU A 75 6.95 8.66 12.74
CA GLU A 75 7.89 8.73 11.63
C GLU A 75 7.17 8.95 10.30
N ILE A 76 6.07 8.21 10.05
CA ILE A 76 5.22 8.40 8.86
C ILE A 76 4.65 9.83 8.81
N GLU A 77 4.16 10.36 9.92
CA GLU A 77 3.68 11.75 9.97
C GLU A 77 4.80 12.76 9.70
N THR A 78 6.01 12.46 10.16
CA THR A 78 7.18 13.30 9.86
C THR A 78 7.52 13.28 8.38
N LEU A 79 7.50 12.10 7.73
CA LEU A 79 7.70 11.98 6.28
C LEU A 79 6.63 12.76 5.51
N LYS A 80 5.36 12.66 5.89
CA LYS A 80 4.27 13.42 5.25
C LYS A 80 4.45 14.93 5.39
N ARG A 81 4.95 15.39 6.53
CA ARG A 81 5.22 16.81 6.76
C ARG A 81 6.43 17.31 5.96
N LEU A 82 7.47 16.52 5.81
CA LEU A 82 8.67 16.85 5.02
C LEU A 82 8.41 16.77 3.52
N HIS A 83 7.48 15.92 3.09
CA HIS A 83 7.14 15.68 1.69
C HIS A 83 5.62 15.80 1.44
N PRO A 84 5.03 17.00 1.61
CA PRO A 84 3.58 17.18 1.55
C PRO A 84 2.97 16.91 0.17
N ASP A 85 3.79 16.99 -0.87
CA ASP A 85 3.44 16.71 -2.27
C ASP A 85 3.50 15.22 -2.63
N LYS A 86 4.11 14.37 -1.78
CA LYS A 86 4.35 12.95 -2.06
C LYS A 86 3.42 12.03 -1.26
N SER A 87 3.21 10.83 -1.79
CA SER A 87 2.57 9.74 -1.03
C SER A 87 3.61 8.98 -0.23
N VAL A 88 3.24 8.49 0.96
CA VAL A 88 4.11 7.56 1.69
C VAL A 88 3.87 6.16 1.18
N MET A 89 4.93 5.46 0.78
CA MET A 89 4.90 4.06 0.37
C MET A 89 5.42 3.18 1.50
N LEU A 90 4.57 2.27 1.99
CA LEU A 90 4.95 1.29 3.02
C LEU A 90 5.64 0.09 2.38
N ILE A 91 6.81 -0.29 2.88
CA ILE A 91 7.63 -1.35 2.29
C ILE A 91 7.91 -2.46 3.28
N ALA A 92 7.71 -3.72 2.84
CA ALA A 92 8.28 -4.90 3.47
C ALA A 92 9.64 -5.17 2.81
N GLU A 93 10.75 -4.82 3.49
CA GLU A 93 12.09 -5.08 2.99
C GLU A 93 12.48 -6.53 3.22
N LYS A 94 13.06 -7.19 2.22
CA LYS A 94 13.42 -8.63 2.23
C LYS A 94 12.25 -9.57 2.55
N GLY A 95 11.02 -9.13 2.26
CA GLY A 95 9.83 -9.90 2.61
C GLY A 95 8.61 -9.57 1.78
N THR A 96 7.56 -10.32 2.07
CA THR A 96 6.25 -10.22 1.44
C THR A 96 5.36 -9.30 2.28
N MET A 97 4.72 -8.33 1.64
CA MET A 97 3.75 -7.46 2.30
C MET A 97 2.40 -8.17 2.47
N GLY A 98 1.84 -8.11 3.67
CA GLY A 98 0.47 -8.53 3.95
C GLY A 98 0.26 -10.03 4.08
N VAL A 99 1.25 -10.77 4.60
CA VAL A 99 1.09 -12.21 4.87
C VAL A 99 0.07 -12.47 5.98
N GLY A 100 -0.54 -13.65 5.95
CA GLY A 100 -1.53 -14.10 6.92
C GLY A 100 -2.95 -13.97 6.40
N SER A 101 -3.81 -13.22 7.07
CA SER A 101 -5.21 -13.05 6.69
C SER A 101 -5.43 -11.76 5.86
N SER A 102 -6.45 -11.77 4.99
CA SER A 102 -6.85 -10.59 4.21
C SER A 102 -7.68 -9.60 5.05
N ARG A 103 -7.06 -9.02 6.09
CA ARG A 103 -7.79 -8.07 6.93
C ARG A 103 -7.92 -6.71 6.27
N MET A 104 -9.13 -6.35 5.86
CA MET A 104 -9.46 -5.01 5.39
C MET A 104 -9.02 -3.93 6.38
N SER A 105 -9.11 -4.19 7.70
CA SER A 105 -8.66 -3.27 8.72
C SER A 105 -7.15 -2.96 8.67
N GLY A 106 -6.32 -3.88 8.18
CA GLY A 106 -4.89 -3.63 7.98
C GLY A 106 -4.62 -2.56 6.94
N ILE A 107 -5.25 -2.69 5.76
CA ILE A 107 -5.09 -1.69 4.72
C ILE A 107 -5.81 -0.37 5.07
N ASN A 108 -6.91 -0.42 5.83
CA ASN A 108 -7.57 0.78 6.33
C ASN A 108 -6.66 1.57 7.29
N ASN A 109 -5.90 0.89 8.16
CA ASN A 109 -4.93 1.53 9.03
C ASN A 109 -3.76 2.10 8.20
N ALA A 110 -3.26 1.35 7.21
CA ALA A 110 -2.25 1.87 6.28
C ALA A 110 -2.76 3.12 5.54
N ALA A 111 -4.00 3.12 5.09
CA ALA A 111 -4.62 4.26 4.44
C ALA A 111 -4.74 5.48 5.37
N LEU A 112 -5.09 5.26 6.64
CA LEU A 112 -5.21 6.33 7.62
C LEU A 112 -3.87 7.03 7.87
N TRP A 113 -2.79 6.27 8.03
CA TRP A 113 -1.47 6.81 8.37
C TRP A 113 -0.66 7.25 7.15
N ALA A 114 -0.55 6.40 6.15
CA ALA A 114 0.34 6.58 4.99
C ALA A 114 -0.39 7.02 3.72
N GLY A 115 -1.71 6.83 3.64
CA GLY A 115 -2.48 7.16 2.45
C GLY A 115 -2.51 8.64 2.13
N LYS A 116 -2.60 8.96 0.83
CA LYS A 116 -2.85 10.31 0.33
C LYS A 116 -4.32 10.45 -0.04
N GLN A 117 -4.86 11.64 0.19
CA GLN A 117 -6.25 11.94 -0.16
C GLN A 117 -6.49 11.73 -1.66
N ALA A 118 -7.40 10.82 -1.97
CA ALA A 118 -7.80 10.48 -3.34
C ALA A 118 -9.28 10.82 -3.62
N SER A 119 -9.86 11.66 -2.77
CA SER A 119 -11.31 11.95 -2.74
C SER A 119 -11.88 12.51 -4.03
N GLN A 120 -11.06 13.14 -4.87
CA GLN A 120 -11.50 13.64 -6.18
C GLN A 120 -11.65 12.53 -7.22
N TYR A 121 -11.12 11.32 -6.96
CA TYR A 121 -11.09 10.22 -7.92
C TYR A 121 -12.02 9.08 -7.52
N VAL A 122 -12.18 8.84 -6.22
CA VAL A 122 -13.04 7.78 -5.71
C VAL A 122 -13.86 8.34 -4.56
N PRO A 123 -15.16 8.61 -4.76
CA PRO A 123 -16.00 9.35 -3.79
C PRO A 123 -16.07 8.76 -2.39
N PHE A 124 -15.75 7.46 -2.24
CA PHE A 124 -15.83 6.74 -0.97
C PHE A 124 -14.47 6.39 -0.38
N VAL A 125 -13.38 6.74 -1.04
CA VAL A 125 -12.01 6.50 -0.58
C VAL A 125 -11.37 7.82 -0.19
N ASN A 126 -11.20 8.05 1.10
CA ASN A 126 -10.56 9.27 1.59
C ASN A 126 -9.05 9.27 1.37
N PHE A 127 -8.42 8.08 1.39
CA PHE A 127 -6.98 7.93 1.26
C PHE A 127 -6.64 6.70 0.42
N ALA A 128 -5.69 6.84 -0.48
CA ALA A 128 -5.15 5.75 -1.28
C ALA A 128 -3.79 5.31 -0.69
N PRO A 129 -3.71 4.13 -0.08
CA PRO A 129 -2.43 3.62 0.42
C PRO A 129 -1.59 3.07 -0.72
N ILE A 130 -0.27 3.23 -0.62
CA ILE A 130 0.70 2.58 -1.50
C ILE A 130 1.51 1.61 -0.65
N VAL A 131 1.49 0.34 -1.00
CA VAL A 131 2.19 -0.71 -0.28
C VAL A 131 3.05 -1.54 -1.22
N ALA A 132 4.20 -1.98 -0.75
CA ALA A 132 5.14 -2.72 -1.55
C ALA A 132 5.82 -3.84 -0.75
N GLY A 133 6.24 -4.89 -1.42
CA GLY A 133 7.08 -5.93 -0.86
C GLY A 133 8.21 -6.27 -1.83
N THR A 134 9.41 -6.47 -1.31
CA THR A 134 10.56 -6.85 -2.14
C THR A 134 10.55 -8.32 -2.55
N ASN A 135 9.73 -9.13 -1.87
CA ASN A 135 9.35 -10.49 -2.26
C ASN A 135 7.87 -10.58 -2.64
N GLY A 136 7.30 -9.46 -3.11
CA GLY A 136 5.92 -9.39 -3.56
C GLY A 136 4.91 -9.00 -2.47
N ILE A 137 3.65 -9.15 -2.82
CA ILE A 137 2.51 -8.90 -1.95
C ILE A 137 1.69 -10.19 -1.89
N SER A 138 1.25 -10.58 -0.69
CA SER A 138 0.34 -11.71 -0.54
C SER A 138 -0.88 -11.54 -1.45
N PRO A 139 -1.24 -12.52 -2.30
CA PRO A 139 -2.31 -12.37 -3.30
C PRO A 139 -3.66 -11.95 -2.70
N ILE A 140 -4.00 -12.52 -1.54
CA ILE A 140 -5.25 -12.18 -0.85
C ILE A 140 -5.20 -10.74 -0.32
N PHE A 141 -4.04 -10.29 0.17
CA PHE A 141 -3.87 -8.91 0.63
C PHE A 141 -3.86 -7.92 -0.54
N LEU A 142 -3.26 -8.29 -1.67
CA LEU A 142 -3.28 -7.47 -2.90
C LEU A 142 -4.72 -7.19 -3.36
N THR A 143 -5.59 -8.21 -3.38
CA THR A 143 -7.01 -8.00 -3.66
C THR A 143 -7.66 -7.01 -2.69
N THR A 144 -7.27 -7.06 -1.41
CA THR A 144 -7.77 -6.11 -0.40
C THR A 144 -7.25 -4.70 -0.64
N VAL A 145 -5.99 -4.55 -1.08
CA VAL A 145 -5.42 -3.26 -1.49
C VAL A 145 -6.20 -2.67 -2.67
N ASP A 146 -6.43 -3.47 -3.69
CA ASP A 146 -7.14 -3.05 -4.92
C ASP A 146 -8.57 -2.56 -4.61
N VAL A 147 -9.35 -3.31 -3.84
CA VAL A 147 -10.73 -2.92 -3.50
C VAL A 147 -10.82 -1.70 -2.56
N THR A 148 -9.72 -1.30 -1.94
CA THR A 148 -9.63 -0.06 -1.16
C THR A 148 -9.12 1.12 -1.97
N GLY A 149 -8.87 0.94 -3.27
CA GLY A 149 -8.30 1.97 -4.15
C GLY A 149 -6.82 2.24 -3.87
N GLY A 150 -6.13 1.29 -3.25
CA GLY A 150 -4.69 1.35 -3.02
C GLY A 150 -3.88 0.90 -4.23
N ILE A 151 -2.56 1.05 -4.13
CA ILE A 151 -1.60 0.58 -5.12
C ILE A 151 -0.67 -0.43 -4.45
N GLY A 152 -0.67 -1.66 -4.94
CA GLY A 152 0.24 -2.72 -4.51
C GLY A 152 1.38 -2.91 -5.51
N LEU A 153 2.62 -2.96 -5.03
CA LEU A 153 3.82 -3.08 -5.86
C LEU A 153 4.69 -4.26 -5.42
N ASP A 154 5.11 -5.05 -6.39
CA ASP A 154 6.18 -6.04 -6.24
C ASP A 154 7.49 -5.40 -6.71
N LEU A 155 8.39 -5.13 -5.78
CA LEU A 155 9.59 -4.36 -6.08
C LEU A 155 10.74 -5.21 -6.64
N GLN A 156 10.75 -6.52 -6.45
CA GLN A 156 11.75 -7.45 -7.00
C GLN A 156 13.20 -6.93 -6.97
N ASN A 157 13.61 -6.32 -5.85
CA ASN A 157 14.97 -5.80 -5.73
C ASN A 157 16.01 -6.86 -5.32
N TRP A 158 15.57 -8.11 -5.15
CA TRP A 158 16.40 -9.28 -4.90
C TRP A 158 16.44 -10.18 -6.13
N VAL A 159 17.64 -10.47 -6.60
CA VAL A 159 17.86 -11.33 -7.76
C VAL A 159 18.78 -12.48 -7.38
N LYS A 160 18.68 -13.59 -8.10
CA LYS A 160 19.63 -14.70 -7.95
C LYS A 160 21.02 -14.24 -8.36
N LYS A 161 21.96 -14.33 -7.43
CA LYS A 161 23.37 -14.03 -7.70
C LYS A 161 23.92 -14.96 -8.76
N LYS A 162 24.65 -14.40 -9.72
CA LYS A 162 25.26 -15.14 -10.82
C LYS A 162 26.77 -15.03 -10.77
N ASP A 163 27.45 -16.08 -11.24
CA ASP A 163 28.88 -16.06 -11.48
C ASP A 163 29.22 -15.31 -12.79
N THR A 164 30.51 -15.25 -13.12
CA THR A 164 31.01 -14.60 -14.33
C THR A 164 30.59 -15.28 -15.63
N GLU A 165 30.11 -16.52 -15.56
CA GLU A 165 29.63 -17.33 -16.69
C GLU A 165 28.07 -17.24 -16.81
N GLY A 166 27.38 -16.60 -15.84
CA GLY A 166 25.93 -16.42 -15.81
C GLY A 166 25.17 -17.53 -15.12
N ASN A 167 25.85 -18.50 -14.47
CA ASN A 167 25.20 -19.55 -13.69
C ASN A 167 24.78 -19.02 -12.32
N THR A 168 23.67 -19.54 -11.79
CA THR A 168 23.21 -19.18 -10.42
C THR A 168 24.18 -19.78 -9.39
N ILE A 169 24.63 -18.93 -8.47
CA ILE A 169 25.45 -19.36 -7.34
C ILE A 169 24.51 -19.94 -6.27
N LEU A 170 24.86 -21.14 -5.78
CA LEU A 170 24.13 -21.83 -4.72
C LEU A 170 24.95 -21.75 -3.42
N ASP A 171 24.28 -21.81 -2.28
CA ASP A 171 24.88 -21.99 -0.97
C ASP A 171 25.22 -23.47 -0.68
N ASP A 172 25.71 -23.75 0.52
CA ASP A 172 26.09 -25.11 0.93
C ASP A 172 24.89 -26.07 1.07
N GLU A 173 23.67 -25.52 1.13
CA GLU A 173 22.40 -26.24 1.22
C GLU A 173 21.75 -26.44 -0.16
N GLY A 174 22.37 -25.89 -1.22
CA GLY A 174 21.91 -25.99 -2.61
C GLY A 174 20.83 -24.94 -2.98
N GLU A 175 20.59 -23.95 -2.14
CA GLU A 175 19.66 -22.85 -2.39
C GLU A 175 20.34 -21.70 -3.14
N SER A 176 19.56 -20.96 -3.92
CA SER A 176 20.07 -19.81 -4.68
C SER A 176 20.46 -18.67 -3.74
N ILE A 177 21.73 -18.25 -3.80
CA ILE A 177 22.14 -17.02 -3.12
C ILE A 177 21.46 -15.83 -3.82
N LEU A 178 20.83 -14.97 -3.02
CA LEU A 178 20.22 -13.74 -3.52
C LEU A 178 21.16 -12.56 -3.30
N GLU A 179 21.17 -11.64 -4.25
CA GLU A 179 21.85 -10.35 -4.11
C GLU A 179 20.86 -9.21 -4.30
N GLN A 180 21.07 -8.14 -3.57
CA GLN A 180 20.23 -6.96 -3.63
C GLN A 180 20.71 -6.07 -4.79
N THR A 181 19.83 -5.77 -5.73
CA THR A 181 20.13 -4.90 -6.88
C THR A 181 20.11 -3.43 -6.50
N TYR A 182 19.31 -3.08 -5.50
CA TYR A 182 19.24 -1.74 -4.90
C TYR A 182 18.68 -1.83 -3.47
N SER A 183 19.11 -0.93 -2.59
CA SER A 183 18.54 -0.80 -1.24
C SER A 183 17.35 0.16 -1.26
N VAL A 184 16.40 -0.08 -0.38
CA VAL A 184 15.29 0.83 -0.12
C VAL A 184 15.28 1.16 1.36
N ASP A 185 15.58 2.40 1.68
CA ASP A 185 15.61 2.90 3.05
C ASP A 185 14.41 3.84 3.29
N THR A 186 14.04 4.00 4.54
CA THR A 186 13.05 5.00 4.93
C THR A 186 13.54 6.40 4.52
N GLY A 187 12.66 7.17 3.87
CA GLY A 187 12.96 8.53 3.42
C GLY A 187 13.51 8.63 2.00
N ASN A 188 13.71 7.52 1.28
CA ASN A 188 14.04 7.59 -0.13
C ASN A 188 12.87 8.20 -0.91
N VAL A 189 13.18 9.06 -1.88
CA VAL A 189 12.18 9.61 -2.79
C VAL A 189 12.28 8.88 -4.12
N LEU A 190 11.17 8.29 -4.54
CA LEU A 190 11.09 7.48 -5.74
C LEU A 190 9.91 7.95 -6.61
N THR A 191 9.95 7.61 -7.89
CA THR A 191 8.86 7.87 -8.83
C THR A 191 8.32 6.55 -9.38
N ILE A 192 7.02 6.33 -9.25
CA ILE A 192 6.31 5.21 -9.85
C ILE A 192 5.77 5.67 -11.20
N ASN A 193 6.20 5.04 -12.28
CA ASN A 193 5.55 5.24 -13.59
C ASN A 193 4.48 4.16 -13.77
N THR A 194 3.21 4.58 -13.76
CA THR A 194 2.06 3.67 -13.77
C THR A 194 1.84 2.99 -15.13
N LYS A 195 2.32 3.59 -16.22
CA LYS A 195 2.24 3.01 -17.58
C LYS A 195 3.31 1.96 -17.81
N THR A 196 4.56 2.29 -17.49
CA THR A 196 5.69 1.38 -17.72
C THR A 196 5.88 0.38 -16.59
N LYS A 197 5.17 0.57 -15.46
CA LYS A 197 5.30 -0.22 -14.22
C LYS A 197 6.73 -0.25 -13.68
N LYS A 198 7.44 0.87 -13.84
CA LYS A 198 8.81 1.04 -13.34
C LYS A 198 8.84 1.98 -12.15
N LEU A 199 9.82 1.74 -11.29
CA LEU A 199 10.19 2.59 -10.15
C LEU A 199 11.59 3.16 -10.43
N TYR A 200 11.80 4.45 -10.16
CA TYR A 200 13.09 5.13 -10.31
C TYR A 200 13.49 5.79 -9.01
#